data_333809f3b29afa948ad6e1b62448122b
#
_entry.id   333809f3b29afa948ad6e1b62448122b
#
_cell.length_a   1.000
_cell.length_b   1.000
_cell.length_c   1.000
_cell.angle_alpha   90.00
_cell.angle_beta   90.00
_cell.angle_gamma   90.00
#
_symmetry.space_group_name_H-M   'P 1'
#
loop_
_entity.id
_entity.type
_entity.pdbx_description
1 polymer ?
#
loop_
_entity_poly.entity_id
_entity_poly.type
_entity_poly.pdbx_seq_one_letter_code
_entity_poly.pdbx_strand_id
1 'polypeptide(L)'
;IKDMNETTCSIYLTYVLSDTPEDETKDYYNVTDFYRMRYAQSRVMLLDFDRNTQELYDGKHTELTSKGINLGVVAKDVQYQSNKSSDIVAFVQEGELWSYNRSANKTTQIFSFRDGDLDERENLQEHGVKIVRVEESGDIDFVVYGYMNRDVHEGEVGIAVYHYGAELNQVEEELFIPMKSSYEYLKEDMELLSYVTRDDMLYVILEDDLYQIDIKQKSFQIVKEKLIKDRYVVSKSQASLAWMDQEEENACTQITVMSLEQGDTYTIQAQSGQKIKALGFMNEDLIYGLLSDSDIL
;
A
#
# COMPACT_ATOMS: atom_id res chain seq x y z
N ILE A 1 -15.54 -16.74 2.95
CA ILE A 1 -16.48 -17.25 1.92
C ILE A 1 -16.54 -16.20 0.81
N LYS A 2 -16.21 -16.59 -0.43
CA LYS A 2 -16.20 -15.66 -1.57
C LYS A 2 -17.55 -15.63 -2.30
N ASP A 3 -18.20 -16.78 -2.43
CA ASP A 3 -19.48 -16.91 -3.11
C ASP A 3 -20.24 -18.10 -2.50
N MET A 4 -21.55 -17.94 -2.33
CA MET A 4 -22.41 -18.99 -1.79
C MET A 4 -23.84 -18.84 -2.32
N ASN A 5 -24.40 -19.93 -2.81
CA ASN A 5 -25.81 -20.04 -3.15
C ASN A 5 -26.41 -21.32 -2.54
N GLU A 6 -27.64 -21.67 -2.86
CA GLU A 6 -28.35 -22.80 -2.25
C GLU A 6 -27.61 -24.15 -2.39
N THR A 7 -26.80 -24.32 -3.42
CA THR A 7 -26.16 -25.60 -3.74
C THR A 7 -24.66 -25.54 -3.89
N THR A 8 -24.07 -24.36 -4.09
CA THR A 8 -22.64 -24.21 -4.31
C THR A 8 -22.03 -23.19 -3.38
N CYS A 9 -20.79 -23.41 -2.99
CA CYS A 9 -20.00 -22.49 -2.17
C CYS A 9 -18.57 -22.44 -2.68
N SER A 10 -17.99 -21.22 -2.70
CA SER A 10 -16.57 -20.99 -2.94
C SER A 10 -15.97 -20.34 -1.71
N ILE A 11 -14.89 -20.92 -1.20
CA ILE A 11 -14.19 -20.41 -0.02
C ILE A 11 -12.69 -20.32 -0.28
N TYR A 12 -12.04 -19.34 0.32
CA TYR A 12 -10.61 -19.34 0.54
C TYR A 12 -10.32 -19.64 2.01
N LEU A 13 -9.30 -20.46 2.24
CA LEU A 13 -8.71 -20.70 3.55
C LEU A 13 -7.27 -20.24 3.48
N THR A 14 -6.87 -19.36 4.39
CA THR A 14 -5.49 -18.92 4.54
C THR A 14 -4.99 -19.36 5.89
N TYR A 15 -3.80 -19.97 5.94
CA TYR A 15 -3.20 -20.49 7.15
C TYR A 15 -1.69 -20.63 6.99
N VAL A 16 -0.98 -20.73 8.10
CA VAL A 16 0.47 -20.97 8.12
C VAL A 16 0.72 -22.46 8.41
N LEU A 17 1.57 -23.06 7.59
CA LEU A 17 2.15 -24.37 7.86
C LEU A 17 3.57 -24.18 8.40
N SER A 18 3.96 -25.03 9.34
CA SER A 18 5.36 -25.18 9.72
C SER A 18 5.86 -26.56 9.35
N ASP A 19 7.04 -26.62 8.76
CA ASP A 19 7.81 -27.86 8.59
C ASP A 19 9.01 -27.83 9.56
N THR A 20 9.33 -28.99 10.13
CA THR A 20 10.49 -29.13 11.01
C THR A 20 11.33 -30.26 10.42
N PRO A 21 12.28 -29.95 9.54
CA PRO A 21 13.24 -30.92 9.07
C PRO A 21 13.98 -31.57 10.24
N GLU A 22 14.42 -32.84 10.08
CA GLU A 22 15.04 -33.63 11.17
C GLU A 22 16.29 -32.95 11.79
N ASP A 23 16.85 -31.94 11.13
CA ASP A 23 18.14 -31.39 11.50
C ASP A 23 18.16 -29.91 11.88
N GLU A 24 17.06 -29.11 11.77
CA GLU A 24 17.23 -27.67 12.07
C GLU A 24 15.93 -26.85 12.21
N THR A 25 16.05 -25.54 12.03
CA THR A 25 15.04 -24.49 12.19
C THR A 25 13.75 -24.78 11.44
N LYS A 26 12.63 -24.49 12.07
CA LYS A 26 11.31 -24.58 11.45
C LYS A 26 11.20 -23.63 10.28
N ASP A 27 10.78 -24.14 9.13
CA ASP A 27 10.37 -23.33 8.01
C ASP A 27 8.86 -23.09 8.08
N TYR A 28 8.43 -21.91 7.70
CA TYR A 28 7.04 -21.50 7.73
C TYR A 28 6.55 -21.17 6.33
N TYR A 29 5.31 -21.55 6.03
CA TYR A 29 4.70 -21.36 4.71
C TYR A 29 3.31 -20.75 4.85
N ASN A 30 3.06 -19.64 4.18
CA ASN A 30 1.72 -19.13 3.93
C ASN A 30 1.03 -20.02 2.90
N VAL A 31 -0.12 -20.56 3.26
CA VAL A 31 -0.92 -21.38 2.37
C VAL A 31 -2.27 -20.74 2.14
N THR A 32 -2.64 -20.60 0.88
CA THR A 32 -3.98 -20.18 0.49
C THR A 32 -4.62 -21.28 -0.34
N ASP A 33 -5.66 -21.88 0.20
CA ASP A 33 -6.45 -22.90 -0.43
C ASP A 33 -7.76 -22.32 -0.97
N PHE A 34 -8.03 -22.57 -2.23
CA PHE A 34 -9.34 -22.32 -2.83
C PHE A 34 -10.12 -23.61 -2.95
N TYR A 35 -11.37 -23.61 -2.46
CA TYR A 35 -12.30 -24.70 -2.60
C TYR A 35 -13.57 -24.22 -3.27
N ARG A 36 -13.99 -24.92 -4.33
CA ARG A 36 -15.35 -24.81 -4.89
C ARG A 36 -16.09 -26.10 -4.66
N MET A 37 -17.21 -26.02 -3.95
CA MET A 37 -17.95 -27.18 -3.49
C MET A 37 -19.41 -27.10 -3.92
N ARG A 38 -20.03 -28.27 -4.08
CA ARG A 38 -21.48 -28.41 -4.31
C ARG A 38 -22.08 -29.37 -3.32
N TYR A 39 -23.18 -28.99 -2.71
CA TYR A 39 -24.03 -29.88 -1.93
C TYR A 39 -25.08 -30.54 -2.82
N ALA A 40 -25.10 -31.86 -2.89
CA ALA A 40 -26.05 -32.63 -3.66
C ALA A 40 -26.37 -33.95 -2.93
N GLN A 41 -27.66 -34.24 -2.74
CA GLN A 41 -28.13 -35.51 -2.19
C GLN A 41 -27.40 -35.96 -0.92
N SER A 42 -27.28 -35.10 0.07
CA SER A 42 -26.55 -35.31 1.34
C SER A 42 -25.01 -35.46 1.25
N ARG A 43 -24.43 -35.11 0.13
CA ARG A 43 -22.95 -35.09 -0.04
C ARG A 43 -22.43 -33.69 -0.40
N VAL A 44 -21.27 -33.38 0.13
CA VAL A 44 -20.47 -32.26 -0.37
C VAL A 44 -19.52 -32.83 -1.43
N MET A 45 -19.58 -32.27 -2.61
CA MET A 45 -18.70 -32.63 -3.74
C MET A 45 -17.72 -31.50 -3.99
N LEU A 46 -16.44 -31.84 -4.01
CA LEU A 46 -15.41 -30.91 -4.44
C LEU A 46 -15.49 -30.76 -5.96
N LEU A 47 -15.66 -29.53 -6.44
CA LEU A 47 -15.75 -29.21 -7.87
C LEU A 47 -14.41 -28.67 -8.38
N ASP A 48 -13.73 -27.89 -7.54
CA ASP A 48 -12.46 -27.28 -7.88
C ASP A 48 -11.63 -27.05 -6.61
N PHE A 49 -10.32 -27.17 -6.73
CA PHE A 49 -9.36 -26.98 -5.67
C PHE A 49 -8.07 -26.41 -6.25
N ASP A 50 -7.60 -25.34 -5.65
CA ASP A 50 -6.29 -24.78 -5.93
C ASP A 50 -5.57 -24.49 -4.62
N ARG A 51 -4.25 -24.69 -4.59
CA ARG A 51 -3.39 -24.41 -3.45
C ARG A 51 -2.22 -23.57 -3.90
N ASN A 52 -2.06 -22.42 -3.27
CA ASN A 52 -0.86 -21.59 -3.35
C ASN A 52 -0.10 -21.72 -2.03
N THR A 53 1.18 -22.08 -2.12
CA THR A 53 2.07 -22.17 -0.96
C THR A 53 3.26 -21.29 -1.20
N GLN A 54 3.55 -20.41 -0.26
CA GLN A 54 4.67 -19.47 -0.31
C GLN A 54 5.45 -19.57 0.99
N GLU A 55 6.76 -19.82 0.89
CA GLU A 55 7.64 -19.81 2.05
C GLU A 55 7.72 -18.41 2.66
N LEU A 56 7.62 -18.32 3.98
CA LEU A 56 7.82 -17.08 4.71
C LEU A 56 9.29 -16.69 4.67
N TYR A 57 9.54 -15.46 4.27
CA TYR A 57 10.89 -14.94 4.19
C TYR A 57 11.48 -14.77 5.60
N ASP A 58 12.64 -15.41 5.86
CA ASP A 58 13.33 -15.37 7.16
C ASP A 58 14.69 -14.64 7.14
N GLY A 59 15.03 -14.02 6.00
CA GLY A 59 16.28 -13.29 5.84
C GLY A 59 17.53 -14.16 5.66
N LYS A 60 17.41 -15.50 5.65
CA LYS A 60 18.59 -16.40 5.64
C LYS A 60 19.05 -16.84 4.24
N HIS A 61 18.19 -16.76 3.23
CA HIS A 61 18.48 -17.25 1.87
C HIS A 61 19.18 -16.21 1.00
N THR A 62 20.28 -15.63 1.46
CA THR A 62 21.04 -14.66 0.69
C THR A 62 22.18 -15.35 -0.05
N GLU A 63 22.03 -15.54 -1.36
CA GLU A 63 23.09 -16.02 -2.22
C GLU A 63 23.76 -14.87 -2.97
N LEU A 64 25.06 -14.70 -2.76
CA LEU A 64 25.87 -13.74 -3.52
C LEU A 64 26.28 -14.36 -4.86
N THR A 65 25.89 -13.71 -5.94
CA THR A 65 26.29 -14.09 -7.31
C THR A 65 27.20 -13.03 -7.92
N SER A 66 27.82 -13.33 -9.05
CA SER A 66 28.65 -12.35 -9.79
C SER A 66 27.84 -11.19 -10.39
N LYS A 67 26.52 -11.27 -10.41
CA LYS A 67 25.62 -10.27 -11.02
C LYS A 67 24.73 -9.56 -10.00
N GLY A 68 24.70 -10.02 -8.76
CA GLY A 68 23.84 -9.47 -7.73
C GLY A 68 23.66 -10.44 -6.57
N ILE A 69 22.75 -10.10 -5.69
CA ILE A 69 22.38 -10.91 -4.54
C ILE A 69 20.98 -11.49 -4.76
N ASN A 70 20.82 -12.76 -4.44
CA ASN A 70 19.51 -13.39 -4.36
C ASN A 70 19.04 -13.30 -2.90
N LEU A 71 18.03 -12.46 -2.66
CA LEU A 71 17.44 -12.27 -1.33
C LEU A 71 16.40 -13.34 -0.99
N GLY A 72 16.12 -14.28 -1.89
CA GLY A 72 15.08 -15.30 -1.68
C GLY A 72 13.65 -14.78 -1.76
N VAL A 73 13.45 -13.54 -2.19
CA VAL A 73 12.12 -12.94 -2.33
C VAL A 73 11.40 -13.55 -3.53
N VAL A 74 10.21 -14.08 -3.32
CA VAL A 74 9.46 -14.88 -4.32
C VAL A 74 8.31 -14.09 -4.95
N ALA A 75 7.89 -12.95 -4.35
CA ALA A 75 6.80 -12.14 -4.87
C ALA A 75 7.17 -11.44 -6.18
N LYS A 76 6.20 -11.37 -7.11
CA LYS A 76 6.43 -10.74 -8.43
C LYS A 76 6.53 -9.22 -8.34
N ASP A 77 5.79 -8.61 -7.42
CA ASP A 77 5.65 -7.15 -7.28
C ASP A 77 6.15 -6.74 -5.89
N VAL A 78 7.47 -6.78 -5.69
CA VAL A 78 8.09 -6.36 -4.44
C VAL A 78 8.28 -4.86 -4.44
N GLN A 79 7.72 -4.18 -3.44
CA GLN A 79 8.07 -2.79 -3.19
C GLN A 79 9.48 -2.73 -2.63
N TYR A 80 10.34 -1.97 -3.27
CA TYR A 80 11.70 -1.73 -2.77
C TYR A 80 12.15 -0.30 -3.04
N GLN A 81 13.07 0.16 -2.23
CA GLN A 81 13.75 1.45 -2.39
C GLN A 81 15.19 1.34 -1.92
N SER A 82 16.09 2.05 -2.57
CA SER A 82 17.50 2.11 -2.17
C SER A 82 17.92 3.52 -1.81
N ASN A 83 18.97 3.65 -1.01
CA ASN A 83 19.68 4.90 -0.83
C ASN A 83 20.34 5.34 -2.15
N LYS A 84 20.90 6.57 -2.19
CA LYS A 84 21.50 7.14 -3.41
C LYS A 84 22.73 6.37 -3.89
N SER A 85 23.53 5.84 -2.97
CA SER A 85 24.72 5.02 -3.28
C SER A 85 24.37 3.59 -3.69
N SER A 86 23.11 3.16 -3.52
CA SER A 86 22.63 1.79 -3.78
C SER A 86 23.37 0.71 -2.97
N ASP A 87 23.83 1.08 -1.78
CA ASP A 87 24.49 0.15 -0.84
C ASP A 87 23.48 -0.45 0.15
N ILE A 88 22.37 0.24 0.35
CA ILE A 88 21.30 -0.17 1.25
C ILE A 88 20.01 -0.25 0.46
N VAL A 89 19.33 -1.39 0.55
CA VAL A 89 18.04 -1.61 -0.11
C VAL A 89 17.03 -2.03 0.95
N ALA A 90 15.96 -1.26 1.07
CA ALA A 90 14.80 -1.65 1.84
C ALA A 90 13.77 -2.30 0.90
N PHE A 91 13.08 -3.33 1.37
CA PHE A 91 12.03 -4.01 0.61
C PHE A 91 10.94 -4.54 1.54
N VAL A 92 9.74 -4.66 0.99
CA VAL A 92 8.57 -5.16 1.72
C VAL A 92 8.29 -6.58 1.27
N GLN A 93 8.23 -7.48 2.21
CA GLN A 93 7.85 -8.88 1.99
C GLN A 93 6.80 -9.29 3.01
N GLU A 94 5.62 -9.70 2.52
CA GLU A 94 4.52 -10.23 3.35
C GLU A 94 4.09 -9.31 4.52
N GLY A 95 4.01 -8.00 4.26
CA GLY A 95 3.67 -7.01 5.27
C GLY A 95 4.81 -6.66 6.23
N GLU A 96 6.00 -7.21 6.03
CA GLU A 96 7.18 -6.92 6.81
C GLU A 96 8.16 -6.04 6.05
N LEU A 97 8.86 -5.15 6.76
CA LEU A 97 9.92 -4.33 6.19
C LEU A 97 11.28 -4.91 6.52
N TRP A 98 12.06 -5.13 5.48
CA TRP A 98 13.42 -5.64 5.55
C TRP A 98 14.40 -4.66 4.93
N SER A 99 15.63 -4.69 5.39
CA SER A 99 16.75 -3.95 4.81
C SER A 99 17.93 -4.89 4.56
N TYR A 100 18.54 -4.73 3.40
CA TYR A 100 19.83 -5.35 3.09
C TYR A 100 20.92 -4.30 2.95
N ASN A 101 21.97 -4.41 3.77
CA ASN A 101 23.16 -3.59 3.68
C ASN A 101 24.27 -4.38 2.97
N ARG A 102 24.62 -3.95 1.77
CA ARG A 102 25.62 -4.60 0.91
C ARG A 102 27.02 -4.57 1.52
N SER A 103 27.40 -3.44 2.13
CA SER A 103 28.75 -3.28 2.70
C SER A 103 28.97 -4.17 3.91
N ALA A 104 27.93 -4.35 4.72
CA ALA A 104 27.93 -5.24 5.87
C ALA A 104 27.56 -6.70 5.51
N ASN A 105 27.07 -6.94 4.29
CA ASN A 105 26.46 -8.20 3.87
C ASN A 105 25.45 -8.73 4.90
N LYS A 106 24.53 -7.85 5.30
CA LYS A 106 23.58 -8.12 6.39
C LYS A 106 22.17 -7.79 5.98
N THR A 107 21.25 -8.72 6.20
CA THR A 107 19.82 -8.51 6.17
C THR A 107 19.32 -8.22 7.57
N THR A 108 18.44 -7.25 7.73
CA THR A 108 17.83 -6.84 9.00
C THR A 108 16.34 -6.74 8.81
N GLN A 109 15.56 -7.40 9.65
CA GLN A 109 14.13 -7.16 9.77
C GLN A 109 13.94 -5.85 10.54
N ILE A 110 13.24 -4.91 9.92
CA ILE A 110 13.02 -3.57 10.48
C ILE A 110 11.65 -3.51 11.17
N PHE A 111 10.63 -4.02 10.49
CA PHE A 111 9.27 -4.00 11.00
C PHE A 111 8.57 -5.32 10.71
N SER A 112 7.88 -5.82 11.73
CA SER A 112 6.99 -6.98 11.65
C SER A 112 5.98 -6.91 12.79
N PHE A 113 4.74 -7.31 12.53
CA PHE A 113 3.79 -7.62 13.59
C PHE A 113 3.90 -9.06 14.10
N ARG A 114 4.79 -9.86 13.52
CA ARG A 114 5.12 -11.19 14.01
C ARG A 114 6.20 -11.07 15.08
N ASP A 115 5.96 -11.59 16.26
CA ASP A 115 6.91 -11.58 17.40
C ASP A 115 7.56 -12.96 17.65
N GLY A 116 7.14 -13.98 16.89
CA GLY A 116 7.64 -15.34 17.01
C GLY A 116 6.94 -16.20 18.06
N ASP A 117 5.93 -15.67 18.72
CA ASP A 117 5.12 -16.42 19.69
C ASP A 117 4.09 -17.34 19.02
N LEU A 118 3.93 -17.24 17.70
CA LEU A 118 3.06 -18.07 16.87
C LEU A 118 1.60 -18.09 17.32
N ASP A 119 1.11 -16.96 17.80
CA ASP A 119 -0.30 -16.83 18.10
C ASP A 119 -1.12 -16.59 16.81
N GLU A 120 -2.45 -16.72 16.90
CA GLU A 120 -3.33 -16.55 15.74
C GLU A 120 -3.27 -15.14 15.16
N ARG A 121 -2.86 -14.14 15.94
CA ARG A 121 -2.74 -12.74 15.53
C ARG A 121 -1.61 -12.53 14.52
N GLU A 122 -0.54 -13.32 14.60
CA GLU A 122 0.56 -13.23 13.62
C GLU A 122 0.10 -13.54 12.20
N ASN A 123 -0.98 -14.28 12.05
CA ASN A 123 -1.54 -14.64 10.75
C ASN A 123 -2.49 -13.56 10.19
N LEU A 124 -2.86 -12.57 11.01
CA LEU A 124 -3.70 -11.47 10.57
C LEU A 124 -2.85 -10.42 9.85
N GLN A 125 -2.89 -10.45 8.52
CA GLN A 125 -2.10 -9.55 7.66
C GLN A 125 -2.99 -8.50 6.99
N GLU A 126 -3.82 -7.83 7.78
CA GLU A 126 -4.67 -6.74 7.31
C GLU A 126 -3.94 -5.39 7.43
N HIS A 127 -2.69 -5.35 6.97
CA HIS A 127 -1.88 -4.14 6.92
C HIS A 127 -0.94 -4.17 5.71
N GLY A 128 -0.48 -3.00 5.33
CA GLY A 128 0.54 -2.80 4.31
C GLY A 128 1.63 -1.86 4.80
N VAL A 129 2.78 -1.92 4.14
CA VAL A 129 3.93 -1.06 4.43
C VAL A 129 4.27 -0.25 3.19
N LYS A 130 4.52 1.04 3.35
CA LYS A 130 5.03 1.95 2.31
C LYS A 130 6.38 2.49 2.73
N ILE A 131 7.42 2.19 1.95
CA ILE A 131 8.73 2.79 2.15
C ILE A 131 8.67 4.24 1.67
N VAL A 132 9.07 5.17 2.53
CA VAL A 132 9.10 6.60 2.24
C VAL A 132 10.48 7.02 1.78
N ARG A 133 11.52 6.66 2.55
CA ARG A 133 12.89 7.05 2.28
C ARG A 133 13.89 6.07 2.89
N VAL A 134 15.02 5.90 2.19
CA VAL A 134 16.20 5.19 2.69
C VAL A 134 17.38 6.15 2.64
N GLU A 135 17.97 6.44 3.79
CA GLU A 135 19.11 7.35 3.92
C GLU A 135 20.47 6.66 3.73
N GLU A 136 21.52 7.47 3.50
CA GLU A 136 22.88 6.95 3.39
C GLU A 136 23.42 6.37 4.71
N SER A 137 22.89 6.81 5.85
CA SER A 137 23.15 6.25 7.18
C SER A 137 22.57 4.84 7.36
N GLY A 138 21.57 4.49 6.57
CA GLY A 138 20.76 3.29 6.75
C GLY A 138 19.46 3.52 7.51
N ASP A 139 19.21 4.76 7.92
CA ASP A 139 17.92 5.13 8.52
C ASP A 139 16.81 5.05 7.47
N ILE A 140 15.63 4.65 7.88
CA ILE A 140 14.51 4.41 6.99
C ILE A 140 13.24 5.02 7.59
N ASP A 141 12.58 5.88 6.81
CA ASP A 141 11.22 6.33 7.10
C ASP A 141 10.22 5.48 6.32
N PHE A 142 9.18 5.04 6.99
CA PHE A 142 8.15 4.21 6.39
C PHE A 142 6.78 4.42 7.03
N VAL A 143 5.76 3.97 6.34
CA VAL A 143 4.36 4.06 6.79
C VAL A 143 3.77 2.66 6.84
N VAL A 144 3.10 2.34 7.94
CA VAL A 144 2.24 1.16 8.08
C VAL A 144 0.80 1.64 8.00
N TYR A 145 -0.01 1.00 7.20
CA TYR A 145 -1.41 1.36 7.01
C TYR A 145 -2.31 0.12 7.10
N GLY A 146 -3.47 0.27 7.72
CA GLY A 146 -4.42 -0.82 7.94
C GLY A 146 -4.66 -1.10 9.41
N TYR A 147 -4.91 -2.35 9.73
CA TYR A 147 -5.15 -2.81 11.09
C TYR A 147 -3.85 -2.93 11.86
N MET A 148 -3.77 -2.25 13.01
CA MET A 148 -2.61 -2.32 13.91
C MET A 148 -2.76 -3.56 14.79
N ASN A 149 -1.95 -4.56 14.49
CA ASN A 149 -2.06 -5.88 15.11
C ASN A 149 -1.33 -5.98 16.46
N ARG A 150 -0.49 -5.00 16.77
CA ARG A 150 0.35 -4.96 17.97
C ARG A 150 0.57 -3.52 18.43
N ASP A 151 1.23 -3.38 19.57
CA ASP A 151 1.70 -2.14 20.17
C ASP A 151 0.59 -1.22 20.72
N VAL A 152 0.87 0.07 20.80
CA VAL A 152 0.01 1.06 21.45
C VAL A 152 -1.36 1.18 20.79
N HIS A 153 -1.42 0.94 19.49
CA HIS A 153 -2.64 1.06 18.67
C HIS A 153 -3.27 -0.29 18.32
N GLU A 154 -2.93 -1.35 19.06
CA GLU A 154 -3.52 -2.68 18.84
C GLU A 154 -5.05 -2.61 18.81
N GLY A 155 -5.65 -3.10 17.73
CA GLY A 155 -7.09 -3.10 17.52
C GLY A 155 -7.63 -1.89 16.77
N GLU A 156 -6.81 -0.88 16.48
CA GLU A 156 -7.18 0.27 15.69
C GLU A 156 -6.85 0.07 14.20
N VAL A 157 -7.55 0.79 13.35
CA VAL A 157 -7.20 0.92 11.93
C VAL A 157 -6.69 2.33 11.70
N GLY A 158 -5.58 2.47 10.99
CA GLY A 158 -5.00 3.79 10.77
C GLY A 158 -3.79 3.80 9.87
N ILE A 159 -3.14 4.95 9.88
CA ILE A 159 -1.86 5.22 9.21
C ILE A 159 -0.84 5.56 10.30
N ALA A 160 0.18 4.75 10.44
CA ALA A 160 1.29 4.99 11.36
C ALA A 160 2.56 5.33 10.58
N VAL A 161 3.22 6.42 10.94
CA VAL A 161 4.51 6.83 10.38
C VAL A 161 5.60 6.41 11.36
N TYR A 162 6.60 5.71 10.85
CA TYR A 162 7.71 5.19 11.63
C TYR A 162 9.05 5.67 11.11
N HIS A 163 9.98 5.83 12.03
CA HIS A 163 11.40 6.05 11.77
C HIS A 163 12.22 4.87 12.30
N TYR A 164 13.06 4.30 11.45
CA TYR A 164 14.07 3.32 11.85
C TYR A 164 15.44 3.97 11.90
N GLY A 165 16.07 3.98 13.07
CA GLY A 165 17.45 4.42 13.28
C GLY A 165 18.42 3.25 13.20
N ALA A 166 19.25 3.21 12.15
CA ALA A 166 20.16 2.10 11.87
C ALA A 166 21.26 1.94 12.91
N GLU A 167 21.74 3.04 13.50
CA GLU A 167 22.80 3.01 14.52
C GLU A 167 22.34 2.29 15.80
N LEU A 168 21.11 2.59 16.25
CA LEU A 168 20.53 2.01 17.46
C LEU A 168 19.75 0.72 17.19
N ASN A 169 19.48 0.43 15.92
CA ASN A 169 18.61 -0.67 15.48
C ASN A 169 17.24 -0.60 16.19
N GLN A 170 16.63 0.57 16.15
CA GLN A 170 15.36 0.85 16.83
C GLN A 170 14.37 1.48 15.85
N VAL A 171 13.10 1.12 16.04
CA VAL A 171 11.96 1.73 15.33
C VAL A 171 11.19 2.59 16.32
N GLU A 172 10.89 3.82 15.93
CA GLU A 172 10.09 4.77 16.70
C GLU A 172 8.86 5.15 15.89
N GLU A 173 7.68 5.11 16.53
CA GLU A 173 6.47 5.67 15.94
C GLU A 173 6.51 7.19 16.05
N GLU A 174 6.33 7.85 14.93
CA GLU A 174 6.42 9.30 14.82
C GLU A 174 5.04 9.97 14.83
N LEU A 175 4.05 9.30 14.23
CA LEU A 175 2.70 9.82 14.07
C LEU A 175 1.72 8.66 13.85
N PHE A 176 0.54 8.75 14.47
CA PHE A 176 -0.59 7.88 14.17
C PHE A 176 -1.83 8.69 13.78
N ILE A 177 -2.49 8.30 12.70
CA ILE A 177 -3.73 8.90 12.21
C ILE A 177 -4.80 7.80 12.19
N PRO A 178 -5.77 7.80 13.13
CA PRO A 178 -6.82 6.80 13.16
C PRO A 178 -7.76 6.95 11.96
N MET A 179 -8.15 5.82 11.35
CA MET A 179 -9.05 5.74 10.22
C MET A 179 -10.27 4.88 10.56
N LYS A 180 -11.37 5.09 9.82
CA LYS A 180 -12.62 4.33 10.00
C LYS A 180 -12.79 3.23 8.97
N SER A 181 -12.12 3.38 7.84
CA SER A 181 -12.16 2.43 6.72
C SER A 181 -11.40 1.15 7.05
N SER A 182 -11.80 0.02 6.44
CA SER A 182 -11.04 -1.22 6.55
C SER A 182 -9.71 -1.16 5.78
N TYR A 183 -8.84 -2.13 6.05
CA TYR A 183 -7.56 -2.24 5.37
C TYR A 183 -7.68 -2.28 3.84
N GLU A 184 -8.68 -3.00 3.31
CA GLU A 184 -8.87 -3.10 1.86
C GLU A 184 -9.11 -1.75 1.20
N TYR A 185 -9.90 -0.89 1.83
CA TYR A 185 -10.12 0.49 1.34
C TYR A 185 -8.87 1.34 1.46
N LEU A 186 -8.17 1.29 2.61
CA LEU A 186 -6.93 2.02 2.79
C LEU A 186 -5.85 1.57 1.81
N LYS A 187 -5.83 0.28 1.46
CA LYS A 187 -4.92 -0.25 0.45
C LYS A 187 -5.22 0.33 -0.93
N GLU A 188 -6.49 0.35 -1.34
CA GLU A 188 -6.91 0.98 -2.60
C GLU A 188 -6.55 2.47 -2.62
N ASP A 189 -6.78 3.18 -1.53
CA ASP A 189 -6.46 4.60 -1.38
C ASP A 189 -4.94 4.84 -1.50
N MET A 190 -4.12 4.04 -0.81
CA MET A 190 -2.66 4.11 -0.87
C MET A 190 -2.10 3.74 -2.26
N GLU A 191 -2.71 2.80 -2.96
CA GLU A 191 -2.35 2.45 -4.34
C GLU A 191 -2.73 3.56 -5.32
N LEU A 192 -3.87 4.23 -5.09
CA LEU A 192 -4.35 5.31 -5.93
C LEU A 192 -3.47 6.56 -5.85
N LEU A 193 -3.18 7.00 -4.63
CA LEU A 193 -2.28 8.12 -4.38
C LEU A 193 -1.53 7.93 -3.06
N SER A 194 -0.22 7.78 -3.17
CA SER A 194 0.71 7.83 -2.03
C SER A 194 2.05 8.39 -2.51
N TYR A 195 2.08 9.70 -2.81
CA TYR A 195 3.23 10.39 -3.38
C TYR A 195 4.09 11.03 -2.29
N VAL A 196 5.39 10.74 -2.31
CA VAL A 196 6.37 11.35 -1.42
C VAL A 196 7.19 12.37 -2.19
N THR A 197 7.20 13.61 -1.70
CA THR A 197 8.02 14.69 -2.28
C THR A 197 9.49 14.59 -1.85
N ARG A 198 10.37 15.36 -2.50
CA ARG A 198 11.78 15.44 -2.13
C ARG A 198 12.01 16.06 -0.74
N ASP A 199 11.04 16.81 -0.25
CA ASP A 199 11.08 17.46 1.08
C ASP A 199 10.41 16.61 2.17
N ASP A 200 10.14 15.32 1.89
CA ASP A 200 9.57 14.33 2.81
C ASP A 200 8.12 14.65 3.22
N MET A 201 7.37 15.27 2.31
CA MET A 201 5.92 15.36 2.43
C MET A 201 5.27 14.16 1.76
N LEU A 202 4.44 13.42 2.47
CA LEU A 202 3.59 12.37 1.91
C LEU A 202 2.20 12.93 1.62
N TYR A 203 1.79 12.85 0.37
CA TYR A 203 0.42 13.09 -0.05
C TYR A 203 -0.30 11.77 -0.26
N VAL A 204 -1.47 11.63 0.36
CA VAL A 204 -2.29 10.42 0.25
C VAL A 204 -3.78 10.80 0.25
N ILE A 205 -4.58 10.12 -0.54
CA ILE A 205 -6.04 10.21 -0.45
C ILE A 205 -6.48 9.14 0.53
N LEU A 206 -7.20 9.52 1.59
CA LEU A 206 -7.73 8.65 2.61
C LEU A 206 -9.18 9.05 2.91
N GLU A 207 -10.11 8.11 2.84
CA GLU A 207 -11.52 8.35 3.14
C GLU A 207 -12.11 9.55 2.39
N ASP A 208 -11.78 9.69 1.10
CA ASP A 208 -12.16 10.79 0.21
C ASP A 208 -11.51 12.15 0.52
N ASP A 209 -10.55 12.24 1.42
CA ASP A 209 -9.82 13.47 1.74
C ASP A 209 -8.35 13.38 1.29
N LEU A 210 -7.79 14.49 0.79
CA LEU A 210 -6.38 14.60 0.48
C LEU A 210 -5.60 15.03 1.72
N TYR A 211 -4.83 14.15 2.28
CA TYR A 211 -3.92 14.40 3.37
C TYR A 211 -2.53 14.81 2.86
N GLN A 212 -1.92 15.76 3.54
CA GLN A 212 -0.50 16.06 3.48
C GLN A 212 0.10 15.75 4.85
N ILE A 213 1.04 14.83 4.88
CA ILE A 213 1.73 14.38 6.10
C ILE A 213 3.17 14.87 6.01
N ASP A 214 3.57 15.72 6.94
CA ASP A 214 4.96 16.16 7.12
C ASP A 214 5.67 15.16 8.04
N ILE A 215 6.52 14.32 7.44
CA ILE A 215 7.20 13.25 8.14
C ILE A 215 8.24 13.81 9.12
N LYS A 216 8.91 14.90 8.76
CA LYS A 216 9.92 15.55 9.63
C LYS A 216 9.31 16.26 10.83
N GLN A 217 8.18 16.93 10.63
CA GLN A 217 7.50 17.67 11.70
C GLN A 217 6.49 16.82 12.46
N LYS A 218 6.30 15.55 12.05
CA LYS A 218 5.38 14.60 12.71
C LYS A 218 3.97 15.17 12.79
N SER A 219 3.50 15.75 11.69
CA SER A 219 2.22 16.44 11.63
C SER A 219 1.52 16.20 10.31
N PHE A 220 0.20 16.42 10.29
CA PHE A 220 -0.57 16.32 9.07
C PHE A 220 -1.61 17.42 8.96
N GLN A 221 -2.07 17.65 7.74
CA GLN A 221 -3.23 18.49 7.44
C GLN A 221 -4.04 17.92 6.29
N ILE A 222 -5.33 18.23 6.26
CA ILE A 222 -6.19 17.94 5.13
C ILE A 222 -6.10 19.12 4.16
N VAL A 223 -5.55 18.86 2.98
CA VAL A 223 -5.37 19.88 1.92
C VAL A 223 -6.65 20.07 1.14
N LYS A 224 -7.39 19.00 0.91
CA LYS A 224 -8.68 19.01 0.20
C LYS A 224 -9.60 17.99 0.81
N GLU A 225 -10.77 18.43 1.24
CA GLU A 225 -11.84 17.57 1.71
C GLU A 225 -12.76 17.16 0.55
N LYS A 226 -13.38 16.00 0.68
CA LYS A 226 -14.46 15.48 -0.19
C LYS A 226 -14.07 15.42 -1.66
N LEU A 227 -12.99 14.70 -1.94
CA LEU A 227 -12.64 14.28 -3.29
C LEU A 227 -13.64 13.22 -3.74
N ILE A 228 -14.67 13.65 -4.48
CA ILE A 228 -15.73 12.75 -4.94
C ILE A 228 -15.14 11.77 -5.96
N LYS A 229 -15.32 10.47 -5.75
CA LYS A 229 -14.92 9.40 -6.69
C LYS A 229 -15.48 9.72 -8.09
N ASP A 230 -14.70 9.47 -9.14
CA ASP A 230 -14.96 9.85 -10.54
C ASP A 230 -14.97 11.38 -10.83
N ARG A 231 -14.63 12.21 -9.83
CA ARG A 231 -14.47 13.67 -9.99
C ARG A 231 -13.03 14.14 -9.88
N TYR A 232 -12.11 13.23 -9.73
CA TYR A 232 -10.68 13.52 -9.74
C TYR A 232 -9.94 12.49 -10.57
N VAL A 233 -8.76 12.86 -11.01
CA VAL A 233 -7.83 12.01 -11.74
C VAL A 233 -6.42 12.22 -11.20
N VAL A 234 -5.65 11.14 -11.14
CA VAL A 234 -4.26 11.13 -10.67
C VAL A 234 -3.35 10.77 -11.84
N SER A 235 -2.20 11.41 -11.95
CA SER A 235 -1.19 11.04 -12.94
C SER A 235 -0.58 9.67 -12.63
N LYS A 236 -0.04 8.99 -13.64
CA LYS A 236 0.58 7.67 -13.45
C LYS A 236 1.78 7.69 -12.49
N SER A 237 2.49 8.80 -12.43
CA SER A 237 3.60 9.03 -11.49
C SER A 237 3.13 9.35 -10.08
N GLN A 238 1.81 9.60 -9.91
CA GLN A 238 1.19 10.15 -8.71
C GLN A 238 1.67 11.57 -8.34
N ALA A 239 2.44 12.25 -9.18
CA ALA A 239 2.95 13.60 -8.90
C ALA A 239 1.94 14.72 -9.17
N SER A 240 0.84 14.42 -9.86
CA SER A 240 -0.19 15.39 -10.21
C SER A 240 -1.59 14.86 -9.93
N LEU A 241 -2.42 15.72 -9.34
CA LEU A 241 -3.83 15.47 -9.04
C LEU A 241 -4.68 16.57 -9.66
N ALA A 242 -5.79 16.21 -10.30
CA ALA A 242 -6.77 17.18 -10.78
C ALA A 242 -8.16 16.79 -10.30
N TRP A 243 -8.95 17.77 -9.85
CA TRP A 243 -10.31 17.52 -9.36
C TRP A 243 -11.31 18.58 -9.80
N MET A 244 -12.58 18.20 -9.73
CA MET A 244 -13.75 19.00 -10.02
C MET A 244 -14.61 19.10 -8.76
N ASP A 245 -14.96 20.31 -8.34
CA ASP A 245 -15.67 20.55 -7.07
C ASP A 245 -17.20 20.44 -7.16
N GLN A 246 -17.77 20.25 -8.36
CA GLN A 246 -19.22 20.22 -8.54
C GLN A 246 -19.78 18.80 -8.40
N GLU A 247 -20.89 18.67 -7.69
CA GLU A 247 -21.55 17.40 -7.41
C GLU A 247 -22.29 16.83 -8.61
N GLU A 248 -22.86 17.68 -9.49
CA GLU A 248 -23.59 17.23 -10.66
C GLU A 248 -22.65 16.77 -11.78
N GLU A 249 -22.94 15.60 -12.33
CA GLU A 249 -22.23 15.11 -13.50
C GLU A 249 -22.42 16.06 -14.70
N ASN A 250 -21.34 16.36 -15.40
CA ASN A 250 -21.31 17.26 -16.56
C ASN A 250 -21.73 18.73 -16.26
N ALA A 251 -21.81 19.15 -15.01
CA ALA A 251 -22.09 20.54 -14.65
C ALA A 251 -20.84 21.38 -14.37
N CYS A 252 -19.67 20.73 -14.33
CA CYS A 252 -18.44 21.37 -13.91
C CYS A 252 -17.98 22.46 -14.89
N THR A 253 -17.60 23.61 -14.34
CA THR A 253 -17.06 24.74 -15.12
C THR A 253 -15.58 24.99 -14.84
N GLN A 254 -15.01 24.30 -13.87
CA GLN A 254 -13.63 24.49 -13.42
C GLN A 254 -12.99 23.15 -13.03
N ILE A 255 -11.73 22.96 -13.38
CA ILE A 255 -10.86 21.92 -12.88
C ILE A 255 -9.74 22.59 -12.07
N THR A 256 -9.48 22.12 -10.86
CA THR A 256 -8.30 22.47 -10.09
C THR A 256 -7.23 21.39 -10.31
N VAL A 257 -6.01 21.82 -10.61
CA VAL A 257 -4.86 20.92 -10.80
C VAL A 257 -3.81 21.26 -9.75
N MET A 258 -3.28 20.25 -9.09
CA MET A 258 -2.24 20.35 -8.09
C MET A 258 -0.99 19.59 -8.52
N SER A 259 0.16 20.24 -8.48
CA SER A 259 1.47 19.59 -8.50
C SER A 259 1.83 19.21 -7.07
N LEU A 260 1.91 17.93 -6.76
CA LEU A 260 2.18 17.46 -5.40
C LEU A 260 3.65 17.73 -4.99
N GLU A 261 4.58 17.68 -5.94
CA GLU A 261 5.99 17.99 -5.67
C GLU A 261 6.21 19.44 -5.19
N GLN A 262 5.45 20.39 -5.74
CA GLN A 262 5.56 21.80 -5.40
C GLN A 262 4.52 22.28 -4.39
N GLY A 263 3.42 21.54 -4.24
CA GLY A 263 2.26 21.94 -3.44
C GLY A 263 1.43 23.05 -4.10
N ASP A 264 1.75 23.44 -5.33
CA ASP A 264 1.08 24.52 -6.05
C ASP A 264 -0.18 24.02 -6.75
N THR A 265 -1.19 24.90 -6.81
CA THR A 265 -2.44 24.66 -7.54
C THR A 265 -2.69 25.72 -8.60
N TYR A 266 -3.29 25.31 -9.72
CA TYR A 266 -3.86 26.21 -10.71
C TYR A 266 -5.23 25.72 -11.17
N THR A 267 -5.98 26.61 -11.78
CA THR A 267 -7.35 26.29 -12.24
C THR A 267 -7.50 26.46 -13.74
N ILE A 268 -8.25 25.57 -14.34
CA ILE A 268 -8.69 25.64 -15.73
C ILE A 268 -10.18 25.89 -15.72
N GLN A 269 -10.61 27.00 -16.36
CA GLN A 269 -12.01 27.38 -16.43
C GLN A 269 -12.58 27.16 -17.84
N ALA A 270 -13.78 26.60 -17.91
CA ALA A 270 -14.55 26.55 -19.14
C ALA A 270 -15.00 27.96 -19.55
N GLN A 271 -15.16 28.17 -20.85
CA GLN A 271 -15.76 29.42 -21.36
C GLN A 271 -17.27 29.48 -21.07
N SER A 272 -17.84 30.67 -21.18
CA SER A 272 -19.28 30.82 -20.99
C SER A 272 -20.08 29.92 -21.93
N GLY A 273 -21.06 29.18 -21.39
CA GLY A 273 -21.85 28.19 -22.14
C GLY A 273 -21.13 26.86 -22.41
N GLN A 274 -20.05 26.62 -21.73
CA GLN A 274 -19.32 25.35 -21.77
C GLN A 274 -19.18 24.70 -20.40
N LYS A 275 -19.06 23.38 -20.40
CA LYS A 275 -18.70 22.55 -19.26
C LYS A 275 -17.34 21.89 -19.51
N ILE A 276 -16.66 21.52 -18.44
CA ILE A 276 -15.34 20.91 -18.50
C ILE A 276 -15.31 19.64 -17.66
N LYS A 277 -14.62 18.60 -18.14
CA LYS A 277 -14.44 17.33 -17.44
C LYS A 277 -12.99 16.88 -17.53
N ALA A 278 -12.37 16.59 -16.39
CA ALA A 278 -11.08 15.93 -16.35
C ALA A 278 -11.24 14.48 -16.83
N LEU A 279 -10.38 14.03 -17.75
CA LEU A 279 -10.42 12.70 -18.33
C LEU A 279 -9.25 11.83 -17.87
N GLY A 280 -8.12 12.43 -17.52
CA GLY A 280 -6.92 11.73 -17.09
C GLY A 280 -5.66 12.53 -17.38
N PHE A 281 -4.51 11.89 -17.18
CA PHE A 281 -3.21 12.46 -17.49
C PHE A 281 -2.49 11.63 -18.56
N MET A 282 -1.75 12.32 -19.41
CA MET A 282 -0.76 11.72 -20.28
C MET A 282 0.62 12.23 -19.82
N ASN A 283 1.37 11.38 -19.13
CA ASN A 283 2.46 11.79 -18.26
C ASN A 283 1.93 12.77 -17.18
N GLU A 284 2.41 14.02 -17.17
CA GLU A 284 1.95 15.09 -16.27
C GLU A 284 1.01 16.10 -16.95
N ASP A 285 0.69 15.89 -18.25
CA ASP A 285 -0.22 16.75 -18.99
C ASP A 285 -1.68 16.32 -18.76
N LEU A 286 -2.50 17.21 -18.20
CA LEU A 286 -3.93 16.96 -18.00
C LEU A 286 -4.67 16.90 -19.33
N ILE A 287 -5.42 15.84 -19.56
CA ILE A 287 -6.38 15.70 -20.66
C ILE A 287 -7.77 15.97 -20.10
N TYR A 288 -8.47 16.91 -20.73
CA TYR A 288 -9.85 17.27 -20.36
C TYR A 288 -10.74 17.44 -21.58
N GLY A 289 -12.03 17.22 -21.40
CA GLY A 289 -13.07 17.45 -22.40
C GLY A 289 -13.82 18.76 -22.15
N LEU A 290 -14.24 19.41 -23.23
CA LEU A 290 -15.17 20.52 -23.21
C LEU A 290 -16.49 20.07 -23.84
N LEU A 291 -17.59 20.39 -23.17
CA LEU A 291 -18.97 20.14 -23.61
C LEU A 291 -19.68 21.47 -23.77
N SER A 292 -20.37 21.66 -24.91
CA SER A 292 -21.28 22.81 -25.07
C SER A 292 -22.60 22.55 -24.33
N ASP A 293 -23.22 23.56 -23.78
CA ASP A 293 -24.55 23.43 -23.18
C ASP A 293 -25.62 22.87 -24.16
N SER A 294 -25.39 23.04 -25.48
CA SER A 294 -26.20 22.44 -26.54
C SER A 294 -26.02 20.94 -26.73
N ASP A 295 -24.95 20.36 -26.22
CA ASP A 295 -24.58 18.95 -26.40
C ASP A 295 -25.01 18.08 -25.21
N ILE A 296 -25.49 18.71 -24.15
CA ILE A 296 -26.04 18.05 -22.96
C ILE A 296 -27.52 17.75 -23.22
N LEU A 297 -27.83 16.52 -23.55
CA LEU A 297 -29.17 16.00 -23.75
C LEU A 297 -29.81 15.55 -22.43
#